data_b8cd4bade48f7731212a85717a056489
#
_entry.id   b8cd4bade48f7731212a85717a056489
#
_cell.length_a   1.000
_cell.length_b   1.000
_cell.length_c   1.000
_cell.angle_alpha   90.00
_cell.angle_beta   90.00
_cell.angle_gamma   90.00
#
_symmetry.space_group_name_H-M   'P 1'
#
loop_
_entity.id
_entity.type
_entity.pdbx_description
1 polymer ?
#
loop_
_entity_poly.entity_id
_entity_poly.type
_entity_poly.pdbx_seq_one_letter_code
_entity_poly.pdbx_strand_id
1 'polypeptide(L)' 'MKKFLIGVGYEGKEVIDIQKKLVLAGSSIKPVKKYTIGMFSAVKAFQKKAKLPATGLVDKATWNKLMAVKAPRKK' A
#
# COMPACT_ATOMS: atom_id res chain seq x y z
N MET A 1 -14.10 -19.00 1.49
CA MET A 1 -13.91 -17.58 1.37
C MET A 1 -12.50 -17.19 1.10
N LYS A 2 -12.34 -16.27 0.18
CA LYS A 2 -10.99 -15.83 -0.13
C LYS A 2 -10.55 -14.72 0.80
N LYS A 3 -9.31 -14.80 1.22
CA LYS A 3 -8.73 -13.72 1.97
C LYS A 3 -8.25 -12.64 1.03
N PHE A 4 -8.45 -11.41 1.41
CA PHE A 4 -7.89 -10.30 0.69
C PHE A 4 -6.45 -10.12 1.17
N LEU A 5 -5.50 -10.46 0.31
CA LEU A 5 -4.10 -10.39 0.69
C LEU A 5 -3.26 -10.16 -0.55
N ILE A 6 -2.50 -9.07 -0.54
CA ILE A 6 -1.63 -8.72 -1.66
C ILE A 6 -0.21 -8.64 -1.16
N GLY A 7 0.69 -9.33 -1.84
CA GLY A 7 2.08 -9.34 -1.46
C GLY A 7 3.00 -9.37 -2.67
N VAL A 8 4.29 -9.56 -2.41
CA VAL A 8 5.29 -9.54 -3.46
C VAL A 8 4.93 -10.53 -4.56
N GLY A 9 4.97 -10.06 -5.80
CA GLY A 9 4.65 -10.89 -6.94
C GLY A 9 3.24 -10.68 -7.47
N TYR A 10 2.38 -10.06 -6.69
CA TYR A 10 1.01 -9.80 -7.13
C TYR A 10 1.01 -8.78 -8.25
N GLU A 11 0.18 -9.01 -9.26
CA GLU A 11 -0.01 -8.09 -10.37
C GLU A 11 -1.49 -7.80 -10.51
N GLY A 12 -1.81 -6.55 -10.80
CA GLY A 12 -3.20 -6.19 -10.97
C GLY A 12 -3.42 -4.71 -10.73
N LYS A 13 -4.64 -4.26 -10.95
CA LYS A 13 -4.98 -2.85 -10.76
C LYS A 13 -4.78 -2.42 -9.30
N GLU A 14 -4.96 -3.34 -8.39
CA GLU A 14 -4.82 -3.02 -6.98
C GLU A 14 -3.42 -2.52 -6.66
N VAL A 15 -2.41 -3.04 -7.35
CA VAL A 15 -1.04 -2.60 -7.11
C VAL A 15 -0.89 -1.12 -7.45
N ILE A 16 -1.51 -0.69 -8.53
CA ILE A 16 -1.45 0.70 -8.93
C ILE A 16 -2.12 1.59 -7.89
N ASP A 17 -3.28 1.16 -7.41
CA ASP A 17 -3.99 1.93 -6.38
C ASP A 17 -3.18 2.02 -5.09
N ILE A 18 -2.59 0.90 -4.68
CA ILE A 18 -1.77 0.87 -3.47
C ILE A 18 -0.60 1.82 -3.63
N GLN A 19 0.05 1.77 -4.78
CA GLN A 19 1.20 2.61 -5.05
C GLN A 19 0.84 4.09 -4.95
N LYS A 20 -0.27 4.48 -5.58
CA LYS A 20 -0.70 5.86 -5.52
C LYS A 20 -0.93 6.32 -4.09
N LYS A 21 -1.57 5.49 -3.30
CA LYS A 21 -1.85 5.86 -1.92
C LYS A 21 -0.59 5.90 -1.08
N LEU A 22 0.34 5.00 -1.33
CA LEU A 22 1.60 5.02 -0.61
C LEU A 22 2.37 6.30 -0.89
N VAL A 23 2.39 6.73 -2.14
CA VAL A 23 3.05 7.99 -2.49
C VAL A 23 2.37 9.15 -1.79
N LEU A 24 1.04 9.16 -1.76
CA LEU A 24 0.32 10.19 -1.05
C LEU A 24 0.63 10.19 0.45
N ALA A 25 0.93 9.02 0.98
CA ALA A 25 1.26 8.88 2.40
C ALA A 25 2.71 9.23 2.70
N GLY A 26 3.49 9.59 1.68
CA GLY A 26 4.86 10.03 1.88
C GLY A 26 5.93 9.07 1.43
N SER A 27 5.55 7.95 0.83
CA SER A 27 6.55 7.00 0.34
C SER A 27 7.11 7.42 -0.99
N SER A 28 8.39 7.13 -1.20
CA SER A 28 9.07 7.42 -2.46
C SER A 28 9.27 6.12 -3.21
N ILE A 29 8.25 5.68 -3.92
CA ILE A 29 8.36 4.46 -4.70
C ILE A 29 8.11 4.78 -6.16
N LYS A 30 8.73 4.00 -7.02
CA LYS A 30 8.57 4.20 -8.45
C LYS A 30 7.28 3.55 -8.94
N PRO A 31 6.69 4.10 -9.99
CA PRO A 31 5.49 3.49 -10.58
C PRO A 31 5.80 2.08 -11.06
N VAL A 32 5.03 1.12 -10.58
CA VAL A 32 5.21 -0.27 -10.97
C VAL A 32 3.85 -0.91 -11.11
N LYS A 33 3.80 -1.99 -11.85
CA LYS A 33 2.55 -2.74 -12.01
C LYS A 33 2.52 -4.01 -11.19
N LYS A 34 3.65 -4.35 -10.60
CA LYS A 34 3.79 -5.55 -9.81
C LYS A 34 4.21 -5.17 -8.40
N TYR A 35 3.72 -5.90 -7.43
CA TYR A 35 4.09 -5.69 -6.03
C TYR A 35 5.54 -6.12 -5.86
N THR A 36 6.40 -5.16 -5.61
CA THR A 36 7.83 -5.42 -5.49
C THR A 36 8.29 -5.37 -4.04
N ILE A 37 9.56 -5.73 -3.82
CA ILE A 37 10.14 -5.63 -2.49
C ILE A 37 10.14 -4.19 -2.01
N GLY A 38 10.30 -3.24 -2.93
CA GLY A 38 10.21 -1.83 -2.58
C GLY A 38 8.86 -1.47 -2.02
N MET A 39 7.79 -2.00 -2.65
CA MET A 39 6.46 -1.77 -2.13
C MET A 39 6.24 -2.48 -0.80
N PHE A 40 6.80 -3.67 -0.67
CA PHE A 40 6.72 -4.41 0.58
C PHE A 40 7.26 -3.57 1.74
N SER A 41 8.43 -2.97 1.54
CA SER A 41 9.01 -2.11 2.58
C SER A 41 8.17 -0.88 2.85
N ALA A 42 7.65 -0.26 1.79
CA ALA A 42 6.82 0.93 1.93
C ALA A 42 5.54 0.61 2.68
N VAL A 43 4.95 -0.56 2.39
CA VAL A 43 3.73 -0.97 3.09
C VAL A 43 4.02 -1.23 4.56
N LYS A 44 5.15 -1.85 4.86
CA LYS A 44 5.51 -2.07 6.26
C LYS A 44 5.61 -0.75 7.01
N ALA A 45 6.27 0.24 6.41
CA ALA A 45 6.39 1.54 7.05
C ALA A 45 5.03 2.20 7.24
N PHE A 46 4.17 2.08 6.23
CA PHE A 46 2.82 2.62 6.33
C PHE A 46 2.04 1.94 7.43
N GLN A 47 2.14 0.63 7.53
CA GLN A 47 1.43 -0.11 8.56
C GLN A 47 1.86 0.32 9.94
N LYS A 48 3.16 0.54 10.13
CA LYS A 48 3.65 1.02 11.42
C LYS A 48 3.04 2.37 11.77
N LYS A 49 3.01 3.28 10.80
CA LYS A 49 2.42 4.59 11.03
C LYS A 49 0.94 4.50 11.36
N ALA A 50 0.25 3.57 10.73
CA ALA A 50 -1.18 3.39 10.94
C ALA A 50 -1.48 2.50 12.15
N LYS A 51 -0.44 2.07 12.84
CA LYS A 51 -0.58 1.23 14.03
C LYS A 51 -1.20 -0.12 13.69
N LEU A 52 -0.87 -0.62 12.53
CA LEU A 52 -1.27 -1.94 12.10
C LEU A 52 -0.07 -2.89 12.20
N PRO A 53 -0.31 -4.20 12.23
CA PRO A 53 0.82 -5.13 12.19
C PRO A 53 1.63 -4.90 10.92
N ALA A 54 2.93 -4.71 11.07
CA ALA A 54 3.81 -4.40 9.96
C ALA A 54 4.26 -5.67 9.25
N THR A 55 3.35 -6.27 8.51
CA THR A 55 3.63 -7.52 7.81
C THR A 55 4.19 -7.32 6.41
N GLY A 56 4.00 -6.14 5.85
CA GLY A 56 4.39 -5.87 4.48
C GLY A 56 3.39 -6.39 3.47
N LEU A 57 2.33 -7.01 3.94
CA LEU A 57 1.27 -7.52 3.07
C LEU A 57 0.04 -6.63 3.22
N VAL A 58 -0.65 -6.42 2.12
CA VAL A 58 -1.85 -5.59 2.15
C VAL A 58 -3.05 -6.51 2.37
N ASP A 59 -3.50 -6.55 3.61
CA ASP A 59 -4.73 -7.26 3.93
C ASP A 59 -5.89 -6.27 3.91
N LYS A 60 -7.07 -6.73 4.29
CA LYS A 60 -8.25 -5.88 4.22
C LYS A 60 -8.09 -4.63 5.07
N ALA A 61 -7.57 -4.77 6.27
CA ALA A 61 -7.38 -3.63 7.15
C ALA A 61 -6.40 -2.63 6.57
N THR A 62 -5.28 -3.12 6.02
CA THR A 62 -4.30 -2.25 5.40
C THR A 62 -4.88 -1.59 4.17
N TRP A 63 -5.61 -2.34 3.36
CA TRP A 63 -6.26 -1.79 2.17
C TRP A 63 -7.19 -0.64 2.55
N ASN A 64 -8.02 -0.85 3.56
CA ASN A 64 -8.96 0.19 3.98
C ASN A 64 -8.23 1.44 4.45
N LYS A 65 -7.14 1.26 5.18
CA LYS A 65 -6.36 2.41 5.63
C LYS A 65 -5.71 3.14 4.46
N LEU A 66 -5.18 2.39 3.51
CA LEU A 66 -4.56 2.99 2.33
C LEU A 66 -5.59 3.77 1.52
N MET A 67 -6.73 3.17 1.30
CA MET A 67 -7.76 3.84 0.49
C MET A 67 -8.30 5.08 1.16
N ALA A 68 -8.12 5.19 2.47
CA ALA A 68 -8.54 6.38 3.20
C ALA A 68 -7.54 7.53 3.08
N VAL A 69 -6.33 7.26 2.57
CA VAL A 69 -5.34 8.32 2.37
C VAL A 69 -5.80 9.21 1.24
N LYS A 70 -5.78 10.49 1.47
CA LYS A 70 -6.23 11.47 0.48
C LYS A 70 -5.09 12.34 0.05
N ALA A 71 -5.18 12.85 -1.17
CA ALA A 71 -4.19 13.78 -1.66
C ALA A 71 -4.17 15.02 -0.80
N PRO A 72 -2.99 15.62 -0.58
CA PRO A 72 -2.93 16.89 0.15
C PRO A 72 -3.79 17.93 -0.54
N ARG A 73 -4.52 18.65 0.24
CA ARG A 73 -5.36 19.67 -0.31
C ARG A 73 -4.52 20.85 -0.75
N LYS A 74 -4.76 21.28 -1.95
CA LYS A 74 -4.07 22.46 -2.45
C LYS A 74 -4.90 23.69 -2.28
N LYS A 75 -4.23 24.76 -2.03
CA LYS A 75 -4.96 26.00 -1.87
C LYS A 75 -4.69 26.91 -2.99
#